data_8c823367a820b1ff72a8e9121496df10
#
_entry.id   8c823367a820b1ff72a8e9121496df10
#
_cell.length_a   1.000
_cell.length_b   1.000
_cell.length_c   1.000
_cell.angle_alpha   90.00
_cell.angle_beta   90.00
_cell.angle_gamma   90.00
#
_symmetry.space_group_name_H-M   'P 1'
#
loop_
_entity.id
_entity.type
_entity.pdbx_description
1 polymer ?
#
loop_
_entity_poly.entity_id
_entity_poly.type
_entity_poly.pdbx_seq_one_letter_code
_entity_poly.pdbx_strand_id
1 'polypeptide(L)'
;MPMPGPTSQSDHRQIGTTGIYVSPVAFGSWPIAGMTSLEVNEVDSLKTIQAAIDSGINFIDTAHCYGAAGESEKLIGRAIAHHREHLVIASKGGIHWDQNVIRHYDGRPKTLIAQCEQSLDRMKLETIDLYYLHAPDPNVSVCDSATAFNTLIESGKIRAVGVSNLNLTEMKAFHAVCPISAIQPPFNMLQQEIYSEVIPWCLDHHVSVINYWPLMKGLLAGKIRRGHRFAAEDKRLTYPIFHGQPFESAQKLLDGLDKIADKTGRSVAQVVVNWTMNQPGITSSLCGGKRAWQIKETAGAMGWQLETDCLNEITKLIRGLKIN
;
A
#
# COMPACT_ATOMS: atom_id res chain seq x y z
N MET A 1 -4.87 19.91 -21.41
CA MET A 1 -3.54 20.07 -20.81
C MET A 1 -2.72 18.83 -21.15
N PRO A 2 -1.44 18.92 -21.52
CA PRO A 2 -0.63 17.74 -21.75
C PRO A 2 -0.52 16.94 -20.46
N MET A 3 -0.68 15.62 -20.56
CA MET A 3 -0.43 14.69 -19.46
C MET A 3 1.03 14.88 -19.01
N PRO A 4 1.31 14.89 -17.68
CA PRO A 4 2.69 14.86 -17.23
C PRO A 4 3.38 13.63 -17.83
N GLY A 5 4.57 13.83 -18.36
CA GLY A 5 5.40 12.74 -18.87
C GLY A 5 5.72 11.70 -17.76
N PRO A 6 6.21 10.51 -18.14
CA PRO A 6 6.60 9.50 -17.18
C PRO A 6 7.58 10.10 -16.17
N THR A 7 7.42 9.76 -14.88
CA THR A 7 8.32 10.17 -13.80
C THR A 7 9.75 9.86 -14.20
N SER A 8 10.63 10.85 -14.10
CA SER A 8 12.06 10.60 -14.31
C SER A 8 12.56 9.61 -13.24
N GLN A 9 13.54 8.78 -13.56
CA GLN A 9 14.21 7.91 -12.57
C GLN A 9 14.74 8.69 -11.36
N SER A 10 14.88 10.02 -11.47
CA SER A 10 15.31 10.92 -10.40
C SER A 10 14.34 11.00 -9.21
N ASP A 11 13.06 10.61 -9.37
CA ASP A 11 12.06 10.68 -8.30
C ASP A 11 11.96 9.37 -7.49
N HIS A 12 12.68 8.32 -7.88
CA HIS A 12 12.68 7.04 -7.18
C HIS A 12 13.35 7.15 -5.80
N ARG A 13 12.80 6.46 -4.82
CA ARG A 13 13.25 6.47 -3.42
C ARG A 13 13.76 5.09 -3.03
N GLN A 14 14.88 5.04 -2.33
CA GLN A 14 15.48 3.79 -1.91
C GLN A 14 14.68 3.15 -0.76
N ILE A 15 14.50 1.83 -0.81
CA ILE A 15 13.96 1.04 0.31
C ILE A 15 15.10 0.78 1.30
N GLY A 16 15.03 1.37 2.48
CA GLY A 16 16.06 1.23 3.50
C GLY A 16 17.47 1.49 2.93
N THR A 17 18.37 0.54 3.15
CA THR A 17 19.75 0.55 2.62
C THR A 17 19.98 -0.53 1.56
N THR A 18 18.93 -1.06 0.94
CA THR A 18 18.96 -2.28 0.09
C THR A 18 19.48 -2.07 -1.32
N GLY A 19 19.56 -0.83 -1.80
CA GLY A 19 19.81 -0.53 -3.21
C GLY A 19 18.59 -0.75 -4.13
N ILE A 20 17.41 -1.05 -3.58
CA ILE A 20 16.16 -1.19 -4.32
C ILE A 20 15.47 0.18 -4.36
N TYR A 21 15.18 0.69 -5.57
CA TYR A 21 14.57 1.99 -5.78
C TYR A 21 13.14 1.88 -6.29
N VAL A 22 12.20 2.58 -5.66
CA VAL A 22 10.77 2.53 -5.93
C VAL A 22 10.19 3.89 -6.25
N SER A 23 9.15 3.92 -7.08
CA SER A 23 8.36 5.12 -7.33
C SER A 23 7.63 5.59 -6.06
N PRO A 24 7.40 6.91 -5.88
CA PRO A 24 6.69 7.47 -4.73
C PRO A 24 5.25 6.99 -4.59
N VAL A 25 4.63 6.58 -5.69
CA VAL A 25 3.35 5.88 -5.74
C VAL A 25 3.61 4.45 -6.15
N ALA A 26 3.04 3.48 -5.41
CA ALA A 26 3.08 2.06 -5.72
C ALA A 26 1.67 1.56 -6.07
N PHE A 27 1.60 0.49 -6.86
CA PHE A 27 0.35 -0.20 -7.16
C PHE A 27 0.04 -1.25 -6.10
N GLY A 28 -1.03 -1.03 -5.33
CA GLY A 28 -1.55 -2.02 -4.38
C GLY A 28 -2.63 -2.89 -5.03
N SER A 29 -2.38 -4.19 -5.16
CA SER A 29 -3.20 -5.10 -5.94
C SER A 29 -4.44 -5.68 -5.22
N TRP A 30 -4.68 -5.35 -3.95
CA TRP A 30 -5.85 -5.84 -3.22
C TRP A 30 -7.19 -5.65 -3.97
N PRO A 31 -7.48 -4.49 -4.63
CA PRO A 31 -8.76 -4.30 -5.33
C PRO A 31 -8.99 -5.25 -6.50
N ILE A 32 -7.94 -5.76 -7.15
CA ILE A 32 -8.06 -6.70 -8.27
C ILE A 32 -8.15 -8.18 -7.84
N ALA A 33 -7.96 -8.46 -6.55
CA ALA A 33 -8.07 -9.81 -6.00
C ALA A 33 -9.52 -10.32 -5.89
N GLY A 34 -10.53 -9.46 -6.09
CA GLY A 34 -11.94 -9.84 -6.06
C GLY A 34 -12.52 -10.13 -4.67
N MET A 35 -11.75 -9.93 -3.58
CA MET A 35 -12.18 -10.29 -2.22
C MET A 35 -13.15 -9.29 -1.59
N THR A 36 -12.97 -8.00 -1.86
CA THR A 36 -13.80 -6.92 -1.28
C THR A 36 -14.33 -5.95 -2.32
N SER A 37 -13.80 -6.01 -3.54
CA SER A 37 -14.21 -5.15 -4.64
C SER A 37 -15.28 -5.84 -5.49
N LEU A 38 -16.39 -5.17 -5.69
CA LEU A 38 -17.44 -5.62 -6.61
C LEU A 38 -17.00 -5.44 -8.07
N GLU A 39 -17.57 -6.25 -8.98
CA GLU A 39 -17.37 -6.14 -10.44
C GLU A 39 -15.90 -6.19 -10.88
N VAL A 40 -15.12 -7.08 -10.29
CA VAL A 40 -13.74 -7.36 -10.72
C VAL A 40 -13.74 -8.46 -11.77
N ASN A 41 -12.98 -8.25 -12.84
CA ASN A 41 -12.72 -9.27 -13.88
C ASN A 41 -11.25 -9.22 -14.31
N GLU A 42 -10.80 -10.30 -14.90
CA GLU A 42 -9.40 -10.48 -15.28
C GLU A 42 -8.92 -9.45 -16.32
N VAL A 43 -9.73 -9.17 -17.34
CA VAL A 43 -9.36 -8.26 -18.43
C VAL A 43 -9.10 -6.84 -17.89
N ASP A 44 -9.99 -6.32 -17.06
CA ASP A 44 -9.82 -5.01 -16.44
C ASP A 44 -8.67 -5.00 -15.43
N SER A 45 -8.44 -6.11 -14.73
CA SER A 45 -7.33 -6.26 -13.79
C SER A 45 -5.98 -6.18 -14.50
N LEU A 46 -5.81 -6.91 -15.61
CA LEU A 46 -4.59 -6.83 -16.44
C LEU A 46 -4.38 -5.43 -17.03
N LYS A 47 -5.44 -4.79 -17.54
CA LYS A 47 -5.37 -3.39 -18.01
C LYS A 47 -4.99 -2.43 -16.89
N THR A 48 -5.40 -2.71 -15.65
CA THR A 48 -5.10 -1.86 -14.50
C THR A 48 -3.62 -2.00 -14.10
N ILE A 49 -3.06 -3.20 -14.10
CA ILE A 49 -1.63 -3.43 -13.86
C ILE A 49 -0.81 -2.77 -14.98
N GLN A 50 -1.19 -2.96 -16.25
CA GLN A 50 -0.49 -2.32 -17.37
C GLN A 50 -0.52 -0.80 -17.26
N ALA A 51 -1.67 -0.22 -16.88
CA ALA A 51 -1.77 1.22 -16.68
C ALA A 51 -0.87 1.74 -15.55
N ALA A 52 -0.59 0.94 -14.50
CA ALA A 52 0.37 1.29 -13.48
C ALA A 52 1.79 1.37 -14.07
N ILE A 53 2.20 0.35 -14.81
CA ILE A 53 3.52 0.30 -15.47
C ILE A 53 3.68 1.46 -16.45
N ASP A 54 2.70 1.67 -17.33
CA ASP A 54 2.71 2.75 -18.35
C ASP A 54 2.73 4.16 -17.71
N SER A 55 2.27 4.29 -16.48
CA SER A 55 2.26 5.55 -15.72
C SER A 55 3.55 5.79 -14.92
N GLY A 56 4.59 4.96 -15.09
CA GLY A 56 5.88 5.08 -14.41
C GLY A 56 5.89 4.54 -12.98
N ILE A 57 4.88 3.77 -12.57
CA ILE A 57 4.90 3.03 -11.31
C ILE A 57 5.75 1.78 -11.51
N ASN A 58 6.90 1.71 -10.82
CA ASN A 58 7.76 0.53 -10.86
C ASN A 58 7.58 -0.41 -9.66
N PHE A 59 6.76 -0.04 -8.68
CA PHE A 59 6.55 -0.81 -7.46
C PHE A 59 5.15 -1.42 -7.42
N ILE A 60 5.08 -2.76 -7.44
CA ILE A 60 3.84 -3.54 -7.42
C ILE A 60 3.79 -4.34 -6.13
N ASP A 61 2.76 -4.14 -5.33
CA ASP A 61 2.53 -4.80 -4.05
C ASP A 61 1.34 -5.76 -4.13
N THR A 62 1.59 -7.00 -3.74
CA THR A 62 0.58 -8.06 -3.62
C THR A 62 0.71 -8.81 -2.29
N ALA A 63 0.05 -9.95 -2.14
CA ALA A 63 0.20 -10.86 -1.00
C ALA A 63 -0.29 -12.26 -1.38
N HIS A 64 0.26 -13.28 -0.70
CA HIS A 64 -0.16 -14.68 -0.83
C HIS A 64 -1.68 -14.87 -0.68
N CYS A 65 -2.30 -14.11 0.25
CA CYS A 65 -3.73 -14.18 0.54
C CYS A 65 -4.61 -13.24 -0.30
N TYR A 66 -4.08 -12.55 -1.31
CA TYR A 66 -4.88 -11.69 -2.17
C TYR A 66 -5.57 -12.52 -3.25
N GLY A 67 -6.85 -12.88 -2.93
CA GLY A 67 -7.61 -13.91 -3.59
C GLY A 67 -7.49 -15.26 -2.86
N ALA A 68 -8.57 -16.06 -2.85
CA ALA A 68 -8.61 -17.33 -2.12
C ALA A 68 -7.60 -18.37 -2.67
N ALA A 69 -7.30 -18.31 -3.97
CA ALA A 69 -6.33 -19.16 -4.64
C ALA A 69 -5.10 -18.39 -5.18
N GLY A 70 -4.83 -17.16 -4.67
CA GLY A 70 -3.72 -16.33 -5.09
C GLY A 70 -3.94 -15.66 -6.45
N GLU A 71 -5.16 -15.26 -6.74
CA GLU A 71 -5.57 -14.65 -8.02
C GLU A 71 -4.73 -13.42 -8.35
N SER A 72 -4.47 -12.57 -7.36
CA SER A 72 -3.67 -11.37 -7.57
C SER A 72 -2.23 -11.69 -8.01
N GLU A 73 -1.57 -12.64 -7.35
CA GLU A 73 -0.20 -13.06 -7.71
C GLU A 73 -0.13 -13.65 -9.13
N LYS A 74 -1.12 -14.49 -9.50
CA LYS A 74 -1.22 -15.05 -10.85
C LYS A 74 -1.41 -13.99 -11.93
N LEU A 75 -2.25 -12.98 -11.67
CA LEU A 75 -2.47 -11.84 -12.58
C LEU A 75 -1.19 -11.00 -12.73
N ILE A 76 -0.50 -10.72 -11.62
CA ILE A 76 0.76 -9.98 -11.64
C ILE A 76 1.81 -10.76 -12.44
N GLY A 77 2.02 -12.05 -12.17
CA GLY A 77 3.00 -12.87 -12.89
C GLY A 77 2.81 -12.82 -14.41
N ARG A 78 1.55 -12.84 -14.86
CA ARG A 78 1.23 -12.71 -16.30
C ARG A 78 1.49 -11.32 -16.84
N ALA A 79 1.15 -10.28 -16.08
CA ALA A 79 1.30 -8.89 -16.52
C ALA A 79 2.77 -8.44 -16.61
N ILE A 80 3.63 -8.94 -15.70
CA ILE A 80 5.02 -8.50 -15.59
C ILE A 80 6.01 -9.30 -16.45
N ALA A 81 5.59 -10.35 -17.14
CA ALA A 81 6.46 -11.29 -17.85
C ALA A 81 7.48 -10.62 -18.79
N HIS A 82 7.14 -9.46 -19.36
CA HIS A 82 8.00 -8.71 -20.29
C HIS A 82 8.59 -7.41 -19.66
N HIS A 83 8.37 -7.18 -18.35
CA HIS A 83 8.75 -5.94 -17.67
C HIS A 83 9.52 -6.17 -16.37
N ARG A 84 9.80 -7.43 -16.01
CA ARG A 84 10.30 -7.82 -14.68
C ARG A 84 11.56 -7.06 -14.24
N GLU A 85 12.49 -6.82 -15.14
CA GLU A 85 13.78 -6.17 -14.87
C GLU A 85 13.65 -4.70 -14.43
N HIS A 86 12.53 -4.04 -14.76
CA HIS A 86 12.26 -2.65 -14.42
C HIS A 86 11.32 -2.49 -13.24
N LEU A 87 10.84 -3.60 -12.65
CA LEU A 87 9.83 -3.60 -11.62
C LEU A 87 10.39 -4.12 -10.29
N VAL A 88 9.89 -3.54 -9.21
CA VAL A 88 10.05 -4.00 -7.83
C VAL A 88 8.76 -4.71 -7.43
N ILE A 89 8.84 -5.98 -7.09
CA ILE A 89 7.70 -6.79 -6.72
C ILE A 89 7.75 -7.09 -5.22
N ALA A 90 6.67 -6.73 -4.51
CA ALA A 90 6.49 -7.11 -3.12
C ALA A 90 5.36 -8.10 -2.97
N SER A 91 5.53 -9.08 -2.08
CA SER A 91 4.47 -9.97 -1.61
C SER A 91 4.55 -10.17 -0.10
N LYS A 92 3.58 -10.90 0.47
CA LYS A 92 3.43 -11.04 1.92
C LYS A 92 2.99 -12.46 2.28
N GLY A 93 3.52 -13.00 3.38
CA GLY A 93 3.10 -14.27 3.97
C GLY A 93 2.56 -14.12 5.38
N GLY A 94 2.03 -15.21 5.95
CA GLY A 94 1.50 -15.26 7.31
C GLY A 94 -0.02 -15.12 7.39
N ILE A 95 -0.72 -14.96 6.26
CA ILE A 95 -2.18 -14.99 6.19
C ILE A 95 -2.62 -15.97 5.11
N HIS A 96 -3.67 -16.74 5.38
CA HIS A 96 -4.34 -17.60 4.41
C HIS A 96 -5.85 -17.66 4.64
N TRP A 97 -6.58 -18.18 3.68
CA TRP A 97 -8.02 -18.43 3.77
C TRP A 97 -8.26 -19.93 3.87
N ASP A 98 -9.19 -20.34 4.70
CA ASP A 98 -9.67 -21.71 4.71
C ASP A 98 -10.73 -21.94 3.61
N GLN A 99 -11.26 -23.16 3.55
CA GLN A 99 -12.29 -23.56 2.58
C GLN A 99 -13.62 -22.78 2.72
N ASN A 100 -13.84 -22.13 3.85
CA ASN A 100 -15.02 -21.29 4.11
C ASN A 100 -14.74 -19.81 3.87
N VAL A 101 -13.56 -19.47 3.31
CA VAL A 101 -13.08 -18.09 3.11
C VAL A 101 -12.96 -17.33 4.44
N ILE A 102 -12.64 -18.04 5.53
CA ILE A 102 -12.29 -17.45 6.81
C ILE A 102 -10.79 -17.19 6.84
N ARG A 103 -10.41 -16.00 7.28
CA ARG A 103 -9.01 -15.56 7.36
C ARG A 103 -8.34 -16.13 8.60
N HIS A 104 -7.17 -16.74 8.40
CA HIS A 104 -6.31 -17.27 9.44
C HIS A 104 -4.93 -16.62 9.40
N TYR A 105 -4.32 -16.47 10.57
CA TYR A 105 -2.94 -16.04 10.75
C TYR A 105 -2.06 -17.25 11.05
N ASP A 106 -0.92 -17.35 10.38
CA ASP A 106 0.06 -18.41 10.62
C ASP A 106 1.48 -17.87 10.41
N GLY A 107 2.07 -17.41 11.51
CA GLY A 107 3.43 -16.84 11.56
C GLY A 107 4.54 -17.90 11.69
N ARG A 108 4.23 -19.20 11.67
CA ARG A 108 5.23 -20.25 11.81
C ARG A 108 6.25 -20.19 10.66
N PRO A 109 7.55 -20.36 10.94
CA PRO A 109 8.60 -20.29 9.93
C PRO A 109 8.35 -21.20 8.72
N LYS A 110 7.93 -22.44 8.95
CA LYS A 110 7.60 -23.41 7.87
C LYS A 110 6.51 -22.88 6.94
N THR A 111 5.46 -22.26 7.50
CA THR A 111 4.35 -21.71 6.72
C THR A 111 4.80 -20.50 5.91
N LEU A 112 5.57 -19.58 6.50
CA LEU A 112 6.07 -18.39 5.84
C LEU A 112 6.99 -18.75 4.65
N ILE A 113 7.87 -19.73 4.81
CA ILE A 113 8.74 -20.23 3.74
C ILE A 113 7.89 -20.85 2.62
N ALA A 114 6.97 -21.75 2.96
CA ALA A 114 6.11 -22.42 1.96
C ALA A 114 5.24 -21.42 1.20
N GLN A 115 4.70 -20.38 1.87
CA GLN A 115 3.91 -19.33 1.21
C GLN A 115 4.76 -18.47 0.29
N CYS A 116 6.02 -18.15 0.66
CA CYS A 116 6.96 -17.46 -0.22
C CYS A 116 7.24 -18.27 -1.49
N GLU A 117 7.49 -19.57 -1.36
CA GLU A 117 7.70 -20.49 -2.50
C GLU A 117 6.48 -20.57 -3.42
N GLN A 118 5.29 -20.66 -2.84
CA GLN A 118 4.04 -20.62 -3.60
C GLN A 118 3.84 -19.28 -4.33
N SER A 119 4.20 -18.16 -3.69
CA SER A 119 4.14 -16.83 -4.29
C SER A 119 5.09 -16.71 -5.48
N LEU A 120 6.32 -17.21 -5.34
CA LEU A 120 7.30 -17.30 -6.44
C LEU A 120 6.77 -18.14 -7.62
N ASP A 121 6.20 -19.32 -7.34
CA ASP A 121 5.63 -20.16 -8.39
C ASP A 121 4.43 -19.49 -9.08
N ARG A 122 3.50 -18.89 -8.35
CA ARG A 122 2.33 -18.19 -8.91
C ARG A 122 2.72 -17.02 -9.81
N MET A 123 3.74 -16.25 -9.40
CA MET A 123 4.23 -15.11 -10.16
C MET A 123 5.27 -15.49 -11.24
N LYS A 124 5.75 -16.74 -11.25
CA LYS A 124 6.83 -17.22 -12.14
C LYS A 124 8.12 -16.41 -11.95
N LEU A 125 8.48 -16.18 -10.70
CA LEU A 125 9.68 -15.44 -10.28
C LEU A 125 10.66 -16.39 -9.57
N GLU A 126 11.94 -16.12 -9.71
CA GLU A 126 13.00 -16.77 -8.92
C GLU A 126 13.22 -16.04 -7.60
N THR A 127 12.98 -14.72 -7.56
CA THR A 127 13.21 -13.86 -6.39
C THR A 127 12.13 -12.78 -6.27
N ILE A 128 11.60 -12.58 -5.06
CA ILE A 128 10.75 -11.44 -4.69
C ILE A 128 11.64 -10.33 -4.15
N ASP A 129 11.44 -9.08 -4.61
CA ASP A 129 12.29 -7.95 -4.20
C ASP A 129 12.07 -7.55 -2.73
N LEU A 130 10.84 -7.58 -2.25
CA LEU A 130 10.49 -7.24 -0.87
C LEU A 130 9.40 -8.18 -0.35
N TYR A 131 9.70 -8.96 0.68
CA TYR A 131 8.74 -9.89 1.26
C TYR A 131 8.39 -9.49 2.68
N TYR A 132 7.08 -9.47 2.98
CA TYR A 132 6.58 -9.01 4.28
C TYR A 132 6.03 -10.14 5.14
N LEU A 133 6.27 -10.06 6.47
CA LEU A 133 5.31 -10.62 7.42
C LEU A 133 4.04 -9.76 7.36
N HIS A 134 2.92 -10.34 6.90
CA HIS A 134 1.69 -9.60 6.60
C HIS A 134 1.00 -9.05 7.85
N ALA A 135 1.02 -9.83 8.93
CA ALA A 135 0.55 -9.45 10.26
C ALA A 135 1.14 -10.41 11.30
N PRO A 136 1.19 -10.04 12.58
CA PRO A 136 1.59 -10.95 13.64
C PRO A 136 0.56 -12.08 13.81
N ASP A 137 1.03 -13.28 14.15
CA ASP A 137 0.21 -14.40 14.61
C ASP A 137 0.16 -14.33 16.14
N PRO A 138 -1.02 -14.27 16.77
CA PRO A 138 -1.11 -14.18 18.23
C PRO A 138 -0.54 -15.43 18.96
N ASN A 139 -0.34 -16.53 18.26
CA ASN A 139 0.16 -17.80 18.81
C ASN A 139 1.63 -18.08 18.50
N VAL A 140 2.30 -17.22 17.74
CA VAL A 140 3.69 -17.39 17.31
C VAL A 140 4.48 -16.12 17.61
N SER A 141 5.62 -16.25 18.27
CA SER A 141 6.50 -15.11 18.51
C SER A 141 6.95 -14.48 17.20
N VAL A 142 6.94 -13.14 17.11
CA VAL A 142 7.49 -12.43 15.94
C VAL A 142 8.99 -12.72 15.74
N CYS A 143 9.71 -13.08 16.81
CA CYS A 143 11.08 -13.54 16.74
C CYS A 143 11.21 -14.87 16.00
N ASP A 144 10.28 -15.81 16.27
CA ASP A 144 10.25 -17.08 15.55
C ASP A 144 9.90 -16.85 14.07
N SER A 145 8.89 -16.01 13.80
CA SER A 145 8.54 -15.64 12.43
C SER A 145 9.74 -15.03 11.68
N ALA A 146 10.54 -14.19 12.34
CA ALA A 146 11.72 -13.54 11.75
C ALA A 146 12.78 -14.53 11.25
N THR A 147 12.90 -15.72 11.87
CA THR A 147 13.88 -16.74 11.44
C THR A 147 13.62 -17.24 10.01
N ALA A 148 12.34 -17.26 9.58
CA ALA A 148 11.99 -17.64 8.21
C ALA A 148 12.58 -16.67 7.19
N PHE A 149 12.61 -15.38 7.51
CA PHE A 149 13.11 -14.35 6.61
C PHE A 149 14.62 -14.41 6.43
N ASN A 150 15.38 -14.77 7.48
CA ASN A 150 16.82 -15.06 7.36
C ASN A 150 17.04 -16.23 6.36
N THR A 151 16.31 -17.33 6.52
CA THR A 151 16.38 -18.47 5.59
C THR A 151 16.05 -18.08 4.15
N LEU A 152 15.03 -17.23 3.95
CA LEU A 152 14.62 -16.77 2.62
C LEU A 152 15.64 -15.83 1.97
N ILE A 153 16.30 -14.96 2.75
CA ILE A 153 17.43 -14.11 2.30
C ILE A 153 18.63 -15.00 1.91
N GLU A 154 19.04 -15.90 2.80
CA GLU A 154 20.19 -16.80 2.59
C GLU A 154 20.01 -17.69 1.36
N SER A 155 18.78 -18.14 1.09
CA SER A 155 18.44 -18.93 -0.11
C SER A 155 18.22 -18.10 -1.38
N GLY A 156 18.32 -16.76 -1.32
CA GLY A 156 18.15 -15.86 -2.46
C GLY A 156 16.70 -15.73 -2.94
N LYS A 157 15.72 -16.24 -2.19
CA LYS A 157 14.29 -16.19 -2.56
C LYS A 157 13.68 -14.80 -2.38
N ILE A 158 14.25 -13.98 -1.49
CA ILE A 158 13.87 -12.59 -1.28
C ILE A 158 15.11 -11.70 -1.23
N ARG A 159 14.96 -10.41 -1.63
CA ARG A 159 16.08 -9.44 -1.58
C ARG A 159 16.03 -8.54 -0.36
N ALA A 160 14.83 -8.25 0.15
CA ALA A 160 14.61 -7.38 1.29
C ALA A 160 13.45 -7.88 2.15
N VAL A 161 13.49 -7.52 3.43
CA VAL A 161 12.53 -7.94 4.45
C VAL A 161 11.66 -6.77 4.87
N GLY A 162 10.36 -7.00 4.95
CA GLY A 162 9.40 -6.05 5.48
C GLY A 162 8.49 -6.66 6.54
N VAL A 163 7.82 -5.79 7.30
CA VAL A 163 6.75 -6.19 8.23
C VAL A 163 5.53 -5.27 8.07
N SER A 164 4.35 -5.80 8.33
CA SER A 164 3.10 -5.05 8.28
C SER A 164 2.23 -5.37 9.49
N ASN A 165 1.48 -4.37 9.97
CA ASN A 165 0.56 -4.50 11.10
C ASN A 165 1.19 -4.92 12.44
N LEU A 166 2.49 -4.75 12.62
CA LEU A 166 3.19 -4.91 13.89
C LEU A 166 3.18 -3.58 14.66
N ASN A 167 3.05 -3.65 15.99
CA ASN A 167 3.33 -2.50 16.85
C ASN A 167 4.85 -2.28 16.99
N LEU A 168 5.26 -1.16 17.57
CA LEU A 168 6.67 -0.79 17.68
C LEU A 168 7.51 -1.81 18.48
N THR A 169 6.94 -2.41 19.53
CA THR A 169 7.61 -3.44 20.33
C THR A 169 7.88 -4.70 19.51
N GLU A 170 6.87 -5.16 18.78
CA GLU A 170 6.98 -6.30 17.85
C GLU A 170 7.98 -6.03 16.72
N MET A 171 7.94 -4.81 16.15
CA MET A 171 8.90 -4.39 15.12
C MET A 171 10.35 -4.47 15.63
N LYS A 172 10.62 -3.94 16.82
CA LYS A 172 11.95 -4.00 17.46
C LYS A 172 12.39 -5.43 17.71
N ALA A 173 11.50 -6.27 18.21
CA ALA A 173 11.77 -7.70 18.49
C ALA A 173 12.08 -8.46 17.19
N PHE A 174 11.29 -8.27 16.14
CA PHE A 174 11.53 -8.86 14.82
C PHE A 174 12.88 -8.38 14.24
N HIS A 175 13.11 -7.05 14.24
CA HIS A 175 14.32 -6.41 13.72
C HIS A 175 15.61 -6.91 14.38
N ALA A 176 15.56 -7.23 15.68
CA ALA A 176 16.70 -7.77 16.41
C ALA A 176 17.12 -9.18 15.95
N VAL A 177 16.21 -9.96 15.36
CA VAL A 177 16.45 -11.31 14.82
C VAL A 177 16.76 -11.25 13.33
N CYS A 178 15.98 -10.47 12.58
CA CYS A 178 16.12 -10.27 11.15
C CYS A 178 15.91 -8.77 10.83
N PRO A 179 16.96 -8.05 10.40
CA PRO A 179 16.85 -6.64 10.07
C PRO A 179 15.79 -6.36 9.02
N ILE A 180 14.82 -5.49 9.32
CA ILE A 180 13.78 -5.06 8.39
C ILE A 180 14.22 -3.87 7.58
N SER A 181 13.88 -3.86 6.29
CA SER A 181 14.17 -2.76 5.35
C SER A 181 12.97 -1.84 5.14
N ALA A 182 11.76 -2.36 5.39
CA ALA A 182 10.53 -1.59 5.23
C ALA A 182 9.43 -2.02 6.21
N ILE A 183 8.58 -1.06 6.55
CA ILE A 183 7.29 -1.34 7.21
C ILE A 183 6.13 -0.94 6.32
N GLN A 184 4.99 -1.60 6.50
CA GLN A 184 3.78 -1.28 5.75
C GLN A 184 2.59 -1.02 6.70
N PRO A 185 2.44 0.22 7.23
CA PRO A 185 1.34 0.63 8.10
C PRO A 185 0.22 1.34 7.35
N PRO A 186 -1.00 1.49 7.95
CA PRO A 186 -1.99 2.45 7.48
C PRO A 186 -1.50 3.87 7.73
N PHE A 187 -1.65 4.75 6.74
CA PHE A 187 -1.37 6.18 6.92
C PHE A 187 -2.10 7.00 5.86
N ASN A 188 -2.80 8.04 6.30
CA ASN A 188 -3.49 9.02 5.47
C ASN A 188 -3.85 10.26 6.30
N MET A 189 -4.51 11.25 5.71
CA MET A 189 -4.90 12.50 6.39
C MET A 189 -5.79 12.29 7.63
N LEU A 190 -6.49 11.14 7.73
CA LEU A 190 -7.42 10.80 8.83
C LEU A 190 -6.80 9.82 9.85
N GLN A 191 -5.63 9.24 9.54
CA GLN A 191 -4.93 8.24 10.36
C GLN A 191 -3.44 8.57 10.35
N GLN A 192 -2.94 9.15 11.44
CA GLN A 192 -1.56 9.66 11.55
C GLN A 192 -0.82 9.15 12.79
N GLU A 193 -1.34 8.11 13.45
CA GLU A 193 -0.84 7.59 14.73
C GLU A 193 0.63 7.16 14.66
N ILE A 194 1.10 6.74 13.47
CA ILE A 194 2.50 6.30 13.27
C ILE A 194 3.54 7.42 13.45
N TYR A 195 3.12 8.70 13.46
CA TYR A 195 4.04 9.83 13.60
C TYR A 195 4.66 9.95 14.98
N SER A 196 3.97 9.48 16.01
CA SER A 196 4.42 9.68 17.40
C SER A 196 5.66 8.85 17.75
N GLU A 197 5.73 7.59 17.27
CA GLU A 197 6.76 6.65 17.68
C GLU A 197 7.35 5.84 16.51
N VAL A 198 6.51 5.43 15.58
CA VAL A 198 6.92 4.50 14.51
C VAL A 198 7.81 5.18 13.49
N ILE A 199 7.41 6.35 12.98
CA ILE A 199 8.24 7.09 11.99
C ILE A 199 9.59 7.52 12.56
N PRO A 200 9.71 8.10 13.77
CA PRO A 200 11.00 8.39 14.37
C PRO A 200 11.92 7.18 14.44
N TRP A 201 11.40 6.04 14.92
CA TRP A 201 12.19 4.81 14.97
C TRP A 201 12.64 4.34 13.57
N CYS A 202 11.77 4.44 12.56
CA CYS A 202 12.11 4.05 11.20
C CYS A 202 13.22 4.94 10.61
N LEU A 203 13.17 6.24 10.86
CA LEU A 203 14.21 7.18 10.41
C LEU A 203 15.56 6.87 11.06
N ASP A 204 15.58 6.62 12.37
CA ASP A 204 16.80 6.30 13.13
C ASP A 204 17.44 4.97 12.70
N HIS A 205 16.65 4.03 12.17
CA HIS A 205 17.10 2.69 11.75
C HIS A 205 17.16 2.51 10.24
N HIS A 206 17.00 3.57 9.46
CA HIS A 206 16.97 3.53 7.99
C HIS A 206 15.93 2.55 7.42
N VAL A 207 14.75 2.44 8.05
CA VAL A 207 13.64 1.60 7.64
C VAL A 207 12.64 2.43 6.85
N SER A 208 12.31 1.99 5.65
CA SER A 208 11.34 2.66 4.78
C SER A 208 9.91 2.49 5.26
N VAL A 209 9.08 3.53 5.13
CA VAL A 209 7.64 3.45 5.37
C VAL A 209 6.90 3.41 4.04
N ILE A 210 6.24 2.29 3.76
CA ILE A 210 5.40 2.07 2.59
C ILE A 210 3.95 2.05 3.08
N ASN A 211 3.27 3.19 3.04
CA ASN A 211 1.94 3.26 3.63
C ASN A 211 0.84 2.68 2.73
N TYR A 212 -0.16 2.03 3.35
CA TYR A 212 -1.39 1.64 2.67
C TYR A 212 -2.58 2.54 3.07
N TRP A 213 -3.65 2.51 2.27
CA TRP A 213 -4.85 3.33 2.40
C TRP A 213 -4.62 4.86 2.34
N PRO A 214 -3.77 5.38 1.48
CA PRO A 214 -3.60 6.83 1.35
C PRO A 214 -4.93 7.55 1.06
N LEU A 215 -5.83 6.90 0.32
CA LEU A 215 -7.17 7.40 0.02
C LEU A 215 -8.27 6.88 0.96
N MET A 216 -7.93 6.31 2.12
CA MET A 216 -8.88 5.80 3.11
C MET A 216 -10.03 5.00 2.45
N LYS A 217 -9.70 3.86 1.81
CA LYS A 217 -10.67 2.99 1.10
C LYS A 217 -11.49 3.74 0.03
N GLY A 218 -10.93 4.81 -0.56
CA GLY A 218 -11.56 5.64 -1.58
C GLY A 218 -12.36 6.82 -1.06
N LEU A 219 -12.52 7.00 0.26
CA LEU A 219 -13.22 8.16 0.84
C LEU A 219 -12.50 9.46 0.45
N LEU A 220 -11.18 9.52 0.63
CA LEU A 220 -10.36 10.69 0.32
C LEU A 220 -10.09 10.89 -1.19
N ALA A 221 -10.63 10.03 -2.05
CA ALA A 221 -10.61 10.28 -3.50
C ALA A 221 -11.62 11.36 -3.95
N GLY A 222 -12.45 11.86 -3.04
CA GLY A 222 -13.38 12.94 -3.30
C GLY A 222 -14.66 12.55 -4.05
N LYS A 223 -14.89 11.25 -4.29
CA LYS A 223 -16.08 10.76 -5.03
C LYS A 223 -17.20 10.24 -4.12
N ILE A 224 -16.89 9.95 -2.86
CA ILE A 224 -17.86 9.55 -1.84
C ILE A 224 -18.24 10.79 -1.03
N ARG A 225 -19.41 11.36 -1.33
CA ARG A 225 -19.89 12.59 -0.73
C ARG A 225 -21.14 12.33 0.10
N ARG A 226 -21.62 13.37 0.83
CA ARG A 226 -22.92 13.33 1.52
C ARG A 226 -24.00 12.85 0.58
N GLY A 227 -24.85 11.93 1.04
CA GLY A 227 -25.88 11.32 0.21
C GLY A 227 -25.43 10.19 -0.72
N HIS A 228 -24.12 9.83 -0.73
CA HIS A 228 -23.65 8.66 -1.47
C HIS A 228 -24.32 7.38 -0.97
N ARG A 229 -24.80 6.56 -1.90
CA ARG A 229 -25.43 5.26 -1.57
C ARG A 229 -24.51 4.14 -1.99
N PHE A 230 -24.11 3.32 -1.02
CA PHE A 230 -23.36 2.10 -1.26
C PHE A 230 -24.30 0.95 -1.67
N ALA A 231 -23.82 0.01 -2.46
CA ALA A 231 -24.49 -1.28 -2.64
C ALA A 231 -24.53 -2.03 -1.28
N ALA A 232 -25.55 -2.86 -1.07
CA ALA A 232 -25.73 -3.56 0.21
C ALA A 232 -24.55 -4.46 0.58
N GLU A 233 -23.87 -5.02 -0.42
CA GLU A 233 -22.73 -5.91 -0.28
C GLU A 233 -21.39 -5.16 -0.11
N ASP A 234 -21.41 -3.83 -0.16
CA ASP A 234 -20.18 -3.03 -0.08
C ASP A 234 -19.59 -3.10 1.33
N LYS A 235 -18.41 -3.69 1.44
CA LYS A 235 -17.72 -3.86 2.72
C LYS A 235 -17.37 -2.55 3.41
N ARG A 236 -17.37 -1.40 2.71
CA ARG A 236 -17.16 -0.09 3.32
C ARG A 236 -18.21 0.26 4.36
N LEU A 237 -19.42 -0.27 4.23
CA LEU A 237 -20.51 -0.13 5.22
C LEU A 237 -20.16 -0.69 6.61
N THR A 238 -19.14 -1.56 6.72
CA THR A 238 -18.70 -2.10 8.02
C THR A 238 -17.71 -1.21 8.76
N TYR A 239 -17.20 -0.14 8.12
CA TYR A 239 -16.19 0.72 8.72
C TYR A 239 -16.80 2.00 9.31
N PRO A 240 -16.50 2.32 10.59
CA PRO A 240 -17.06 3.51 11.28
C PRO A 240 -16.86 4.82 10.53
N ILE A 241 -15.75 4.96 9.80
CA ILE A 241 -15.41 6.19 9.04
C ILE A 241 -16.45 6.54 7.96
N PHE A 242 -17.27 5.61 7.53
CA PHE A 242 -18.34 5.86 6.54
C PHE A 242 -19.69 6.21 7.17
N HIS A 243 -19.75 6.40 8.49
CA HIS A 243 -20.99 6.67 9.23
C HIS A 243 -20.82 7.84 10.20
N GLY A 244 -21.94 8.52 10.50
CA GLY A 244 -22.07 9.49 11.59
C GLY A 244 -21.02 10.59 11.59
N GLN A 245 -20.55 10.96 12.78
CA GLN A 245 -19.62 12.06 12.99
C GLN A 245 -18.26 11.89 12.29
N PRO A 246 -17.63 10.70 12.27
CA PRO A 246 -16.39 10.49 11.50
C PRO A 246 -16.56 10.77 10.00
N PHE A 247 -17.68 10.34 9.41
CA PHE A 247 -17.98 10.61 8.01
C PHE A 247 -18.16 12.11 7.75
N GLU A 248 -18.92 12.82 8.59
CA GLU A 248 -19.11 14.27 8.47
C GLU A 248 -17.80 15.06 8.65
N SER A 249 -16.91 14.61 9.53
CA SER A 249 -15.57 15.19 9.67
C SER A 249 -14.75 15.00 8.39
N ALA A 250 -14.78 13.81 7.80
CA ALA A 250 -14.13 13.56 6.52
C ALA A 250 -14.73 14.40 5.38
N GLN A 251 -16.07 14.63 5.37
CA GLN A 251 -16.70 15.48 4.37
C GLN A 251 -16.24 16.95 4.48
N LYS A 252 -16.06 17.47 5.70
CA LYS A 252 -15.51 18.82 5.91
C LYS A 252 -14.09 18.95 5.39
N LEU A 253 -13.26 17.93 5.60
CA LEU A 253 -11.92 17.88 5.00
C LEU A 253 -12.01 17.93 3.47
N LEU A 254 -12.88 17.11 2.87
CA LEU A 254 -13.06 17.06 1.43
C LEU A 254 -13.56 18.39 0.85
N ASP A 255 -14.46 19.10 1.55
CA ASP A 255 -14.94 20.44 1.14
C ASP A 255 -13.77 21.46 1.08
N GLY A 256 -12.77 21.32 1.96
CA GLY A 256 -11.54 22.12 1.92
C GLY A 256 -10.59 21.68 0.81
N LEU A 257 -10.44 20.35 0.62
CA LEU A 257 -9.58 19.79 -0.41
C LEU A 257 -10.07 20.10 -1.84
N ASP A 258 -11.37 20.28 -2.06
CA ASP A 258 -11.91 20.73 -3.35
C ASP A 258 -11.31 22.08 -3.77
N LYS A 259 -11.22 23.04 -2.84
CA LYS A 259 -10.63 24.37 -3.10
C LYS A 259 -9.15 24.29 -3.48
N ILE A 260 -8.41 23.36 -2.82
CA ILE A 260 -7.00 23.14 -3.12
C ILE A 260 -6.86 22.42 -4.48
N ALA A 261 -7.74 21.48 -4.78
CA ALA A 261 -7.80 20.80 -6.08
C ALA A 261 -8.04 21.81 -7.21
N ASP A 262 -9.01 22.73 -7.05
CA ASP A 262 -9.28 23.81 -8.00
C ASP A 262 -8.07 24.73 -8.18
N LYS A 263 -7.45 25.18 -7.06
CA LYS A 263 -6.26 26.05 -7.07
C LYS A 263 -5.07 25.42 -7.78
N THR A 264 -4.87 24.12 -7.62
CA THR A 264 -3.74 23.38 -8.21
C THR A 264 -4.01 22.84 -9.61
N GLY A 265 -5.27 22.85 -10.06
CA GLY A 265 -5.71 22.21 -11.31
C GLY A 265 -5.55 20.68 -11.27
N ARG A 266 -5.62 20.08 -10.08
CA ARG A 266 -5.46 18.64 -9.84
C ARG A 266 -6.74 18.05 -9.26
N SER A 267 -6.91 16.70 -9.34
CA SER A 267 -8.03 16.07 -8.64
C SER A 267 -7.76 15.99 -7.14
N VAL A 268 -8.82 15.88 -6.33
CA VAL A 268 -8.71 15.67 -4.88
C VAL A 268 -7.86 14.43 -4.59
N ALA A 269 -8.03 13.34 -5.34
CA ALA A 269 -7.22 12.14 -5.19
C ALA A 269 -5.72 12.42 -5.41
N GLN A 270 -5.38 13.21 -6.43
CA GLN A 270 -3.99 13.60 -6.69
C GLN A 270 -3.41 14.48 -5.58
N VAL A 271 -4.18 15.45 -5.07
CA VAL A 271 -3.76 16.28 -3.94
C VAL A 271 -3.51 15.44 -2.69
N VAL A 272 -4.41 14.52 -2.35
CA VAL A 272 -4.27 13.65 -1.17
C VAL A 272 -3.09 12.70 -1.30
N VAL A 273 -2.91 12.05 -2.45
CA VAL A 273 -1.77 11.14 -2.67
C VAL A 273 -0.45 11.91 -2.68
N ASN A 274 -0.40 13.09 -3.34
CA ASN A 274 0.79 13.95 -3.33
C ASN A 274 1.17 14.38 -1.92
N TRP A 275 0.20 14.83 -1.11
CA TRP A 275 0.42 15.17 0.29
C TRP A 275 0.96 13.95 1.06
N THR A 276 0.32 12.78 0.90
CA THR A 276 0.67 11.56 1.66
C THR A 276 2.07 11.07 1.33
N MET A 277 2.42 10.94 0.05
CA MET A 277 3.71 10.41 -0.37
C MET A 277 4.89 11.35 -0.06
N ASN A 278 4.63 12.65 0.18
CA ASN A 278 5.64 13.64 0.51
C ASN A 278 5.71 13.97 2.01
N GLN A 279 4.99 13.22 2.86
CA GLN A 279 5.15 13.37 4.30
C GLN A 279 6.53 12.87 4.77
N PRO A 280 7.16 13.51 5.76
CA PRO A 280 8.44 13.06 6.31
C PRO A 280 8.39 11.59 6.71
N GLY A 281 9.40 10.82 6.29
CA GLY A 281 9.53 9.39 6.58
C GLY A 281 8.75 8.46 5.63
N ILE A 282 7.84 8.96 4.81
CA ILE A 282 7.12 8.13 3.82
C ILE A 282 7.99 7.91 2.57
N THR A 283 8.23 6.65 2.23
CA THR A 283 9.00 6.27 1.05
C THR A 283 8.11 6.08 -0.17
N SER A 284 6.99 5.39 -0.03
CA SER A 284 6.04 5.16 -1.13
C SER A 284 4.61 4.97 -0.59
N SER A 285 3.61 5.36 -1.37
CA SER A 285 2.19 5.24 -1.02
C SER A 285 1.48 4.23 -1.92
N LEU A 286 0.91 3.18 -1.32
CA LEU A 286 0.19 2.12 -2.03
C LEU A 286 -1.19 2.58 -2.48
N CYS A 287 -1.33 2.85 -3.77
CA CYS A 287 -2.59 3.21 -4.39
C CYS A 287 -3.21 2.00 -5.09
N GLY A 288 -4.38 1.58 -4.63
CA GLY A 288 -5.15 0.51 -5.24
C GLY A 288 -6.19 1.02 -6.22
N GLY A 289 -6.51 0.21 -7.21
CA GLY A 289 -7.60 0.47 -8.15
C GLY A 289 -8.08 -0.81 -8.84
N LYS A 290 -9.33 -0.84 -9.26
CA LYS A 290 -9.92 -1.94 -10.06
C LYS A 290 -10.11 -1.56 -11.54
N ARG A 291 -9.73 -0.34 -11.92
CA ARG A 291 -9.83 0.20 -13.28
C ARG A 291 -8.58 1.02 -13.63
N ALA A 292 -8.13 0.93 -14.86
CA ALA A 292 -6.96 1.63 -15.36
C ALA A 292 -6.98 3.15 -15.11
N TRP A 293 -8.13 3.80 -15.26
CA TRP A 293 -8.27 5.23 -15.04
C TRP A 293 -8.00 5.66 -13.59
N GLN A 294 -8.33 4.79 -12.60
CA GLN A 294 -8.06 5.08 -11.19
C GLN A 294 -6.57 5.13 -10.90
N ILE A 295 -5.82 4.21 -11.50
CA ILE A 295 -4.35 4.18 -11.33
C ILE A 295 -3.70 5.35 -12.06
N LYS A 296 -4.15 5.68 -13.28
CA LYS A 296 -3.66 6.87 -14.00
C LYS A 296 -3.93 8.15 -13.22
N GLU A 297 -5.10 8.25 -12.55
CA GLU A 297 -5.42 9.38 -11.68
C GLU A 297 -4.44 9.48 -10.50
N THR A 298 -4.21 8.40 -9.77
CA THR A 298 -3.31 8.41 -8.60
C THR A 298 -1.83 8.53 -8.98
N ALA A 299 -1.39 7.94 -10.09
CA ALA A 299 -0.05 8.13 -10.62
C ALA A 299 0.24 9.60 -10.98
N GLY A 300 -0.78 10.34 -11.42
CA GLY A 300 -0.68 11.78 -11.68
C GLY A 300 -0.43 12.64 -10.42
N ALA A 301 -0.31 12.03 -9.24
CA ALA A 301 0.17 12.68 -8.03
C ALA A 301 1.70 12.86 -8.03
N MET A 302 2.45 12.09 -8.84
CA MET A 302 3.91 12.19 -8.97
C MET A 302 4.34 13.35 -9.89
N GLY A 303 5.60 13.76 -9.80
CA GLY A 303 6.23 14.74 -10.71
C GLY A 303 5.89 16.21 -10.40
N TRP A 304 5.29 16.51 -9.26
CA TRP A 304 5.02 17.87 -8.78
C TRP A 304 4.92 17.89 -7.26
N GLN A 305 4.90 19.08 -6.67
CA GLN A 305 4.78 19.26 -5.22
C GLN A 305 3.71 20.30 -4.90
N LEU A 306 3.00 20.12 -3.77
CA LEU A 306 2.11 21.09 -3.21
C LEU A 306 2.90 22.30 -2.73
N GLU A 307 2.45 23.51 -3.06
CA GLU A 307 3.01 24.75 -2.55
C GLU A 307 2.80 24.86 -1.03
N THR A 308 3.67 25.62 -0.37
CA THR A 308 3.65 25.81 1.10
C THR A 308 2.30 26.29 1.62
N ASP A 309 1.64 27.20 0.89
CA ASP A 309 0.33 27.72 1.28
C ASP A 309 -0.74 26.60 1.28
N CYS A 310 -0.73 25.73 0.26
CA CYS A 310 -1.63 24.58 0.21
C CYS A 310 -1.34 23.57 1.34
N LEU A 311 -0.06 23.32 1.66
CA LEU A 311 0.33 22.45 2.77
C LEU A 311 -0.13 23.02 4.13
N ASN A 312 -0.01 24.33 4.32
CA ASN A 312 -0.49 25.02 5.53
C ASN A 312 -2.00 24.95 5.65
N GLU A 313 -2.73 25.10 4.53
CA GLU A 313 -4.19 24.98 4.49
C GLU A 313 -4.64 23.54 4.82
N ILE A 314 -4.02 22.51 4.21
CA ILE A 314 -4.28 21.11 4.53
C ILE A 314 -4.03 20.84 6.03
N THR A 315 -2.93 21.35 6.57
CA THR A 315 -2.60 21.16 7.99
C THR A 315 -3.69 21.76 8.90
N LYS A 316 -4.20 22.96 8.58
CA LYS A 316 -5.31 23.57 9.33
C LYS A 316 -6.60 22.74 9.24
N LEU A 317 -6.92 22.23 8.04
CA LEU A 317 -8.09 21.36 7.82
C LEU A 317 -8.00 20.09 8.68
N ILE A 318 -6.84 19.41 8.67
CA ILE A 318 -6.64 18.18 9.44
C ILE A 318 -6.74 18.44 10.95
N ARG A 319 -6.10 19.51 11.46
CA ARG A 319 -6.17 19.87 12.90
C ARG A 319 -7.57 20.23 13.36
N GLY A 320 -8.42 20.71 12.47
CA GLY A 320 -9.83 21.03 12.75
C GLY A 320 -10.77 19.81 12.80
N LEU A 321 -10.26 18.60 12.48
CA LEU A 321 -11.09 17.39 12.47
C LEU A 321 -11.35 16.90 13.91
N LYS A 322 -12.58 16.51 14.16
CA LYS A 322 -12.99 15.75 15.36
C LYS A 322 -13.17 14.28 14.95
N ILE A 323 -12.05 13.57 14.87
CA ILE A 323 -12.01 12.13 14.59
C ILE A 323 -11.56 11.49 15.91
N ASN A 324 -12.51 11.15 16.76
CA ASN A 324 -12.35 10.30 17.95
C ASN A 324 -13.35 9.17 17.84
#